data_f3db8b0d813fce3d11957ed749a16aff
#
_entry.id   f3db8b0d813fce3d11957ed749a16aff
#
_cell.length_a   1.000
_cell.length_b   1.000
_cell.length_c   1.000
_cell.angle_alpha   90.00
_cell.angle_beta   90.00
_cell.angle_gamma   90.00
#
_symmetry.space_group_name_H-M   'P 1'
#
loop_
_entity.id
_entity.type
_entity.pdbx_description
1 polymer ?
#
loop_
_entity_poly.entity_id
_entity_poly.type
_entity_poly.pdbx_seq_one_letter_code
_entity_poly.pdbx_strand_id
1 'polypeptide(L)'
;MTAAAPPGPPTRRHLTWDGCFNVRDLGGLGRHAPGAFVRADSVEKLTAAGWAAAHAQGVRTVLDLRNDDERGTDAAPRPDGITTVRLPLDGIEDTAFWEPWFTDWRWGTPLHYRPFLDHFPERVAATAEALAAAAPGGVAFHCAAGRDRTGLVSLLLLSLAVATPEEIAADYALSEARMTPVFTALGRAEEVAQLAAAYRSHATSPYAEMLKVARRFDGAAYLAAAGVPGTTVAALRARATGQPRG
;
A
#
# COMPACT_ATOMS: atom_id res chain seq x y z
N MET A 1 -21.39 -20.50 11.03
CA MET A 1 -19.94 -20.44 11.30
C MET A 1 -19.60 -18.97 11.57
N THR A 2 -19.40 -18.63 12.83
CA THR A 2 -18.99 -17.31 13.28
C THR A 2 -17.58 -17.04 12.73
N ALA A 3 -17.43 -15.99 11.89
CA ALA A 3 -16.13 -15.55 11.43
C ALA A 3 -15.30 -15.16 12.67
N ALA A 4 -14.11 -15.75 12.80
CA ALA A 4 -13.18 -15.38 13.86
C ALA A 4 -12.87 -13.87 13.75
N ALA A 5 -12.97 -13.17 14.87
CA ALA A 5 -12.57 -11.77 14.93
C ALA A 5 -11.08 -11.65 14.55
N PRO A 6 -10.69 -10.61 13.80
CA PRO A 6 -9.29 -10.41 13.44
C PRO A 6 -8.43 -10.27 14.71
N PRO A 7 -7.20 -10.81 14.72
CA PRO A 7 -6.28 -10.59 15.83
C PRO A 7 -6.10 -9.07 16.04
N GLY A 8 -6.15 -8.64 17.29
CA GLY A 8 -5.96 -7.24 17.65
C GLY A 8 -4.64 -6.69 17.10
N PRO A 9 -4.58 -5.42 16.68
CA PRO A 9 -3.42 -4.87 16.00
C PRO A 9 -2.19 -4.88 16.92
N PRO A 10 -1.01 -5.20 16.40
CA PRO A 10 0.22 -4.85 17.06
C PRO A 10 0.32 -3.31 17.09
N THR A 11 0.05 -2.73 18.25
CA THR A 11 -0.06 -1.28 18.49
C THR A 11 1.21 -0.49 18.18
N ARG A 12 2.34 -1.17 17.97
CA ARG A 12 3.67 -0.58 17.71
C ARG A 12 3.98 -0.22 16.25
N ARG A 13 3.15 -0.65 15.26
CA ARG A 13 3.43 -0.40 13.84
C ARG A 13 2.87 0.92 13.32
N HIS A 14 1.87 1.50 13.98
CA HIS A 14 1.36 2.82 13.61
C HIS A 14 2.40 3.90 13.92
N LEU A 15 2.57 4.81 12.96
CA LEU A 15 3.51 5.91 13.02
C LEU A 15 2.75 7.23 13.03
N THR A 16 3.22 8.17 13.82
CA THR A 16 2.64 9.52 13.90
C THR A 16 3.46 10.44 13.02
N TRP A 17 3.03 10.63 11.78
CA TRP A 17 3.55 11.63 10.87
C TRP A 17 2.50 12.74 10.73
N ASP A 18 2.77 13.87 11.32
CA ASP A 18 1.83 14.99 11.35
C ASP A 18 1.42 15.41 9.93
N GLY A 19 0.12 15.49 9.68
CA GLY A 19 -0.48 15.70 8.36
C GLY A 19 -0.97 14.41 7.67
N CYS A 20 -0.56 13.22 8.12
CA CYS A 20 -1.05 11.93 7.62
C CYS A 20 -1.75 11.13 8.72
N PHE A 21 -2.70 10.29 8.32
CA PHE A 21 -3.57 9.55 9.24
C PHE A 21 -3.45 8.03 9.13
N ASN A 22 -3.02 7.51 7.98
CA ASN A 22 -2.97 6.07 7.69
C ASN A 22 -1.54 5.58 7.48
N VAL A 23 -0.63 5.97 8.38
CA VAL A 23 0.80 5.64 8.30
C VAL A 23 1.14 4.47 9.20
N ARG A 24 1.85 3.48 8.66
CA ARG A 24 2.40 2.37 9.45
C ARG A 24 3.56 1.66 8.77
N ASP A 25 4.44 1.12 9.62
CA ASP A 25 5.54 0.25 9.22
C ASP A 25 5.01 -1.15 8.88
N LEU A 26 5.56 -1.80 7.86
CA LEU A 26 5.31 -3.21 7.58
C LEU A 26 6.17 -4.14 8.47
N GLY A 27 7.14 -3.60 9.18
CA GLY A 27 8.02 -4.34 10.08
C GLY A 27 7.28 -5.17 11.11
N GLY A 28 7.77 -6.37 11.37
CA GLY A 28 7.16 -7.33 12.29
C GLY A 28 6.04 -8.18 11.69
N LEU A 29 5.69 -8.02 10.40
CA LEU A 29 4.83 -8.93 9.67
C LEU A 29 5.69 -9.90 8.84
N GLY A 30 5.43 -11.19 8.97
CA GLY A 30 6.31 -12.20 8.39
C GLY A 30 7.76 -11.96 8.82
N ARG A 31 8.64 -11.80 7.83
CA ARG A 31 10.07 -11.49 8.04
C ARG A 31 10.41 -10.03 7.75
N HIS A 32 9.44 -9.13 7.70
CA HIS A 32 9.70 -7.71 7.42
C HIS A 32 10.51 -7.06 8.54
N ALA A 33 11.62 -6.46 8.15
CA ALA A 33 12.45 -5.65 9.05
C ALA A 33 11.77 -4.29 9.33
N PRO A 34 11.78 -3.80 10.57
CA PRO A 34 11.30 -2.46 10.89
C PRO A 34 12.03 -1.38 10.09
N GLY A 35 11.29 -0.38 9.60
CA GLY A 35 11.82 0.75 8.85
C GLY A 35 12.15 0.47 7.39
N ALA A 36 12.07 -0.79 6.92
CA ALA A 36 12.34 -1.12 5.52
C ALA A 36 11.29 -0.53 4.57
N PHE A 37 10.02 -0.74 4.90
CA PHE A 37 8.89 -0.23 4.11
C PHE A 37 7.80 0.32 5.02
N VAL A 38 7.40 1.56 4.75
CA VAL A 38 6.33 2.27 5.45
C VAL A 38 5.23 2.60 4.45
N ARG A 39 4.01 2.18 4.74
CA ARG A 39 2.84 2.57 3.95
C ARG A 39 2.19 3.82 4.53
N ALA A 40 1.68 4.70 3.67
CA ALA A 40 1.07 5.97 4.07
C ALA A 40 -0.13 6.35 3.18
N ASP A 41 -0.94 7.29 3.65
CA ASP A 41 -1.80 8.14 2.86
C ASP A 41 -0.99 9.30 2.25
N SER A 42 -1.66 10.26 1.62
CA SER A 42 -1.03 11.29 0.79
C SER A 42 0.01 12.13 1.57
N VAL A 43 1.30 11.83 1.33
CA VAL A 43 2.41 12.49 2.04
C VAL A 43 2.58 13.97 1.69
N GLU A 44 1.91 14.49 0.67
CA GLU A 44 1.89 15.92 0.37
C GLU A 44 1.25 16.76 1.48
N LYS A 45 0.48 16.10 2.37
CA LYS A 45 -0.16 16.74 3.53
C LYS A 45 0.75 16.80 4.75
N LEU A 46 1.93 16.19 4.70
CA LEU A 46 2.88 16.21 5.81
C LEU A 46 3.31 17.64 6.11
N THR A 47 3.20 18.01 7.39
CA THR A 47 3.82 19.23 7.90
C THR A 47 5.34 19.08 7.99
N ALA A 48 6.07 20.15 8.31
CA ALA A 48 7.49 20.08 8.58
C ALA A 48 7.83 19.06 9.69
N ALA A 49 6.99 18.97 10.74
CA ALA A 49 7.14 17.97 11.80
C ALA A 49 6.89 16.55 11.30
N GLY A 50 5.89 16.34 10.44
CA GLY A 50 5.63 15.04 9.80
C GLY A 50 6.79 14.59 8.92
N TRP A 51 7.36 15.48 8.11
CA TRP A 51 8.56 15.19 7.31
C TRP A 51 9.77 14.88 8.19
N ALA A 52 9.99 15.64 9.27
CA ALA A 52 11.07 15.38 10.20
C ALA A 52 10.93 14.00 10.85
N ALA A 53 9.71 13.59 11.24
CA ALA A 53 9.46 12.26 11.77
C ALA A 53 9.73 11.15 10.74
N ALA A 54 9.28 11.31 9.49
CA ALA A 54 9.57 10.36 8.41
C ALA A 54 11.08 10.22 8.15
N HIS A 55 11.79 11.35 8.09
CA HIS A 55 13.25 11.36 7.91
C HIS A 55 14.00 10.71 9.08
N ALA A 56 13.59 11.01 10.33
CA ALA A 56 14.15 10.42 11.55
C ALA A 56 13.96 8.91 11.62
N GLN A 57 12.86 8.39 11.04
CA GLN A 57 12.62 6.95 10.88
C GLN A 57 13.44 6.29 9.77
N GLY A 58 14.31 7.03 9.11
CA GLY A 58 15.19 6.50 8.08
C GLY A 58 14.59 6.49 6.67
N VAL A 59 13.43 7.10 6.43
CA VAL A 59 12.87 7.23 5.06
C VAL A 59 13.82 8.04 4.19
N ARG A 60 14.16 7.50 3.04
CA ARG A 60 15.01 8.14 2.03
C ARG A 60 14.39 8.13 0.64
N THR A 61 13.38 7.30 0.44
CA THR A 61 12.63 7.25 -0.82
C THR A 61 11.14 7.30 -0.53
N VAL A 62 10.42 8.07 -1.32
CA VAL A 62 8.95 8.08 -1.38
C VAL A 62 8.54 7.55 -2.75
N LEU A 63 7.72 6.50 -2.78
CA LEU A 63 7.07 6.02 -3.99
C LEU A 63 5.62 6.51 -4.01
N ASP A 64 5.30 7.40 -4.94
CA ASP A 64 3.97 7.95 -5.15
C ASP A 64 3.24 7.16 -6.24
N LEU A 65 2.19 6.43 -5.84
CA LEU A 65 1.40 5.55 -6.72
C LEU A 65 0.20 6.26 -7.36
N ARG A 66 0.04 7.55 -7.11
CA ARG A 66 -1.11 8.33 -7.59
C ARG A 66 -0.95 8.73 -9.06
N ASN A 67 -2.09 8.90 -9.71
CA ASN A 67 -2.16 9.54 -11.02
C ASN A 67 -1.78 11.02 -10.93
N ASP A 68 -1.46 11.64 -12.07
CA ASP A 68 -0.96 13.01 -12.09
C ASP A 68 -2.01 14.04 -11.62
N ASP A 69 -3.27 13.80 -11.93
CA ASP A 69 -4.41 14.64 -11.56
C ASP A 69 -4.79 14.57 -10.07
N GLU A 70 -4.30 13.55 -9.35
CA GLU A 70 -4.52 13.42 -7.90
C GLU A 70 -3.50 14.19 -7.04
N ARG A 71 -2.48 14.77 -7.67
CA ARG A 71 -1.36 15.40 -6.95
C ARG A 71 -1.65 16.88 -6.69
N GLY A 72 -1.36 17.30 -5.47
CA GLY A 72 -1.40 18.68 -5.05
C GLY A 72 -0.02 19.21 -4.68
N THR A 73 0.00 20.41 -4.11
CA THR A 73 1.21 21.02 -3.58
C THR A 73 1.51 20.47 -2.19
N ASP A 74 2.79 20.22 -1.92
CA ASP A 74 3.24 19.82 -0.58
C ASP A 74 2.91 20.92 0.45
N ALA A 75 2.35 20.52 1.60
CA ALA A 75 2.02 21.44 2.70
C ALA A 75 3.28 22.02 3.38
N ALA A 76 4.40 21.32 3.29
CA ALA A 76 5.71 21.78 3.72
C ALA A 76 6.81 21.23 2.81
N PRO A 77 7.97 21.94 2.67
CA PRO A 77 9.09 21.45 1.88
C PRO A 77 9.56 20.07 2.35
N ARG A 78 9.86 19.19 1.38
CA ARG A 78 10.46 17.90 1.67
C ARG A 78 11.91 18.09 2.15
N PRO A 79 12.34 17.33 3.17
CA PRO A 79 13.73 17.38 3.62
C PRO A 79 14.70 16.96 2.51
N ASP A 80 15.89 17.56 2.53
CA ASP A 80 17.00 17.08 1.71
C ASP A 80 17.29 15.61 2.01
N GLY A 81 17.66 14.84 0.97
CA GLY A 81 17.96 13.43 1.08
C GLY A 81 16.74 12.50 1.02
N ILE A 82 15.53 13.01 0.80
CA ILE A 82 14.34 12.21 0.42
C ILE A 82 14.08 12.37 -1.08
N THR A 83 14.25 11.29 -1.81
CA THR A 83 13.94 11.22 -3.25
C THR A 83 12.50 10.75 -3.46
N THR A 84 11.78 11.34 -4.41
CA THR A 84 10.45 10.90 -4.81
C THR A 84 10.49 10.21 -6.17
N VAL A 85 9.97 9.00 -6.21
CA VAL A 85 9.70 8.25 -7.44
C VAL A 85 8.18 8.29 -7.69
N ARG A 86 7.76 8.79 -8.84
CA ARG A 86 6.35 8.86 -9.24
C ARG A 86 6.07 7.73 -10.21
N LEU A 87 5.16 6.85 -9.82
CA LEU A 87 4.82 5.67 -10.60
C LEU A 87 3.33 5.36 -10.46
N PRO A 88 2.48 5.98 -11.30
CA PRO A 88 1.04 5.70 -11.28
C PRO A 88 0.76 4.22 -11.46
N LEU A 89 0.00 3.64 -10.51
CA LEU A 89 -0.26 2.20 -10.50
C LEU A 89 -1.54 1.81 -11.24
N ASP A 90 -2.58 2.66 -11.23
CA ASP A 90 -3.93 2.26 -11.61
C ASP A 90 -4.11 1.89 -13.08
N GLY A 91 -3.36 2.48 -14.02
CA GLY A 91 -3.71 2.36 -15.45
C GLY A 91 -5.08 2.95 -15.76
N ILE A 92 -5.38 4.10 -15.14
CA ILE A 92 -6.71 4.73 -15.19
C ILE A 92 -7.16 5.11 -16.62
N GLU A 93 -6.22 5.19 -17.54
CA GLU A 93 -6.46 5.41 -18.98
C GLU A 93 -7.17 4.23 -19.66
N ASP A 94 -7.11 3.03 -19.08
CA ASP A 94 -7.90 1.87 -19.54
C ASP A 94 -9.32 1.93 -18.96
N THR A 95 -10.12 2.81 -19.52
CA THR A 95 -11.49 3.04 -19.08
C THR A 95 -12.37 1.79 -19.22
N ALA A 96 -12.09 0.93 -20.21
CA ALA A 96 -12.84 -0.30 -20.42
C ALA A 96 -12.66 -1.29 -19.26
N PHE A 97 -11.45 -1.35 -18.70
CA PHE A 97 -11.19 -2.13 -17.49
C PHE A 97 -11.89 -1.52 -16.28
N TRP A 98 -11.82 -0.19 -16.08
CA TRP A 98 -12.27 0.45 -14.85
C TRP A 98 -13.78 0.70 -14.76
N GLU A 99 -14.47 0.93 -15.88
CA GLU A 99 -15.91 1.27 -15.91
C GLU A 99 -16.79 0.32 -15.06
N PRO A 100 -16.65 -1.03 -15.14
CA PRO A 100 -17.45 -1.94 -14.32
C PRO A 100 -17.18 -1.83 -12.80
N TRP A 101 -16.00 -1.37 -12.41
CA TRP A 101 -15.58 -1.26 -11.00
C TRP A 101 -16.03 0.05 -10.36
N PHE A 102 -16.17 1.13 -11.16
CA PHE A 102 -16.64 2.42 -10.68
C PHE A 102 -18.14 2.43 -10.38
N THR A 103 -18.92 1.63 -11.06
CA THR A 103 -20.40 1.65 -10.98
C THR A 103 -20.93 1.42 -9.57
N ASP A 104 -20.28 0.59 -8.76
CA ASP A 104 -20.73 0.18 -7.42
C ASP A 104 -19.63 0.29 -6.35
N TRP A 105 -18.64 1.13 -6.58
CA TRP A 105 -17.54 1.41 -5.65
C TRP A 105 -16.60 0.24 -5.35
N ARG A 106 -16.65 -0.85 -6.11
CA ARG A 106 -15.70 -1.97 -5.94
C ARG A 106 -14.25 -1.58 -6.21
N TRP A 107 -14.02 -0.54 -7.00
CA TRP A 107 -12.68 -0.01 -7.28
C TRP A 107 -11.90 0.38 -6.02
N GLY A 108 -12.59 0.79 -4.94
CA GLY A 108 -12.00 1.11 -3.65
C GLY A 108 -11.93 -0.09 -2.69
N THR A 109 -11.91 -1.33 -3.18
CA THR A 109 -11.94 -2.55 -2.35
C THR A 109 -11.07 -3.64 -2.95
N PRO A 110 -10.63 -4.67 -2.18
CA PRO A 110 -9.88 -5.79 -2.74
C PRO A 110 -10.67 -6.68 -3.72
N LEU A 111 -11.95 -6.41 -3.95
CA LEU A 111 -12.77 -7.13 -4.94
C LEU A 111 -12.19 -7.02 -6.36
N HIS A 112 -11.54 -5.90 -6.69
CA HIS A 112 -10.90 -5.71 -8.00
C HIS A 112 -9.45 -6.21 -8.06
N TYR A 113 -8.82 -6.59 -6.95
CA TYR A 113 -7.37 -6.86 -6.92
C TYR A 113 -6.95 -8.00 -7.84
N ARG A 114 -7.69 -9.11 -7.85
CA ARG A 114 -7.31 -10.21 -8.72
C ARG A 114 -7.44 -9.86 -10.21
N PRO A 115 -8.57 -9.30 -10.68
CA PRO A 115 -8.67 -8.77 -12.03
C PRO A 115 -7.59 -7.75 -12.38
N PHE A 116 -7.28 -6.83 -11.46
CA PHE A 116 -6.22 -5.84 -11.65
C PHE A 116 -4.84 -6.49 -11.83
N LEU A 117 -4.48 -7.41 -10.97
CA LEU A 117 -3.21 -8.14 -11.05
C LEU A 117 -3.06 -8.94 -12.34
N ASP A 118 -4.15 -9.49 -12.84
CA ASP A 118 -4.16 -10.24 -14.10
C ASP A 118 -4.09 -9.32 -15.32
N HIS A 119 -4.62 -8.10 -15.23
CA HIS A 119 -4.73 -7.16 -16.35
C HIS A 119 -3.52 -6.23 -16.49
N PHE A 120 -2.90 -5.81 -15.37
CA PHE A 120 -1.79 -4.85 -15.33
C PHE A 120 -0.51 -5.42 -14.69
N PRO A 121 -0.04 -6.61 -15.07
CA PRO A 121 1.16 -7.20 -14.46
C PRO A 121 2.40 -6.33 -14.66
N GLU A 122 2.51 -5.60 -15.78
CA GLU A 122 3.64 -4.71 -16.08
C GLU A 122 3.74 -3.53 -15.10
N ARG A 123 2.61 -3.00 -14.61
CA ARG A 123 2.60 -1.90 -13.65
C ARG A 123 3.08 -2.35 -12.27
N VAL A 124 2.67 -3.55 -11.88
CA VAL A 124 3.14 -4.16 -10.62
C VAL A 124 4.61 -4.53 -10.72
N ALA A 125 5.06 -5.04 -11.88
CA ALA A 125 6.46 -5.32 -12.16
C ALA A 125 7.32 -4.06 -12.05
N ALA A 126 6.94 -2.97 -12.73
CA ALA A 126 7.63 -1.68 -12.65
C ALA A 126 7.68 -1.13 -11.21
N THR A 127 6.60 -1.32 -10.44
CA THR A 127 6.57 -0.95 -9.02
C THR A 127 7.57 -1.76 -8.20
N ALA A 128 7.66 -3.07 -8.41
CA ALA A 128 8.62 -3.93 -7.74
C ALA A 128 10.07 -3.56 -8.09
N GLU A 129 10.35 -3.26 -9.35
CA GLU A 129 11.66 -2.80 -9.83
C GLU A 129 12.06 -1.47 -9.20
N ALA A 130 11.15 -0.49 -9.16
CA ALA A 130 11.39 0.80 -8.51
C ALA A 130 11.69 0.66 -7.02
N LEU A 131 10.95 -0.21 -6.30
CA LEU A 131 11.18 -0.51 -4.89
C LEU A 131 12.52 -1.21 -4.66
N ALA A 132 12.91 -2.14 -5.53
CA ALA A 132 14.21 -2.82 -5.46
C ALA A 132 15.37 -1.87 -5.72
N ALA A 133 15.21 -0.95 -6.68
CA ALA A 133 16.23 0.02 -7.09
C ALA A 133 16.34 1.23 -6.14
N ALA A 134 15.39 1.44 -5.22
CA ALA A 134 15.40 2.55 -4.29
C ALA A 134 16.74 2.68 -3.54
N ALA A 135 17.18 3.91 -3.28
CA ALA A 135 18.42 4.20 -2.55
C ALA A 135 18.44 3.51 -1.16
N PRO A 136 19.63 3.32 -0.55
CA PRO A 136 19.72 2.82 0.83
C PRO A 136 18.87 3.65 1.80
N GLY A 137 18.21 2.96 2.75
CA GLY A 137 17.27 3.55 3.71
C GLY A 137 15.86 3.04 3.52
N GLY A 138 14.93 3.53 4.35
CA GLY A 138 13.52 3.18 4.31
C GLY A 138 12.81 3.74 3.08
N VAL A 139 11.82 3.02 2.61
CA VAL A 139 10.94 3.46 1.53
C VAL A 139 9.53 3.68 2.08
N ALA A 140 9.04 4.91 1.96
CA ALA A 140 7.62 5.19 2.15
C ALA A 140 6.91 5.03 0.80
N PHE A 141 5.78 4.34 0.77
CA PHE A 141 4.95 4.24 -0.44
C PHE A 141 3.50 4.59 -0.12
N HIS A 142 2.87 5.33 -1.01
CA HIS A 142 1.55 5.89 -0.75
C HIS A 142 0.69 6.06 -2.00
N CYS A 143 -0.61 6.20 -1.78
CA CYS A 143 -1.56 6.73 -2.75
C CYS A 143 -2.35 7.89 -2.12
N ALA A 144 -3.58 8.13 -2.51
CA ALA A 144 -4.41 9.16 -1.89
C ALA A 144 -4.79 8.78 -0.45
N ALA A 145 -5.48 7.65 -0.26
CA ALA A 145 -5.95 7.18 1.05
C ALA A 145 -4.99 6.22 1.78
N GLY A 146 -3.89 5.79 1.14
CA GLY A 146 -3.00 4.80 1.71
C GLY A 146 -3.63 3.41 1.87
N ARG A 147 -4.67 3.12 1.10
CA ARG A 147 -5.50 1.92 1.29
C ARG A 147 -5.38 0.95 0.12
N ASP A 148 -5.88 1.28 -1.08
CA ASP A 148 -6.07 0.30 -2.15
C ASP A 148 -4.80 0.08 -3.00
N ARG A 149 -4.30 1.05 -3.76
CA ARG A 149 -2.99 0.93 -4.46
C ARG A 149 -1.87 0.59 -3.49
N THR A 150 -1.85 1.26 -2.36
CA THR A 150 -0.94 0.98 -1.24
C THR A 150 -1.16 -0.43 -0.67
N GLY A 151 -2.39 -0.92 -0.68
CA GLY A 151 -2.76 -2.28 -0.28
C GLY A 151 -2.23 -3.34 -1.23
N LEU A 152 -2.30 -3.10 -2.55
CA LEU A 152 -1.70 -3.98 -3.58
C LEU A 152 -0.18 -4.10 -3.42
N VAL A 153 0.51 -2.97 -3.21
CA VAL A 153 1.96 -2.98 -2.96
C VAL A 153 2.28 -3.67 -1.64
N SER A 154 1.48 -3.45 -0.59
CA SER A 154 1.64 -4.16 0.69
C SER A 154 1.46 -5.66 0.55
N LEU A 155 0.44 -6.12 -0.20
CA LEU A 155 0.22 -7.53 -0.51
C LEU A 155 1.46 -8.17 -1.14
N LEU A 156 2.05 -7.51 -2.15
CA LEU A 156 3.26 -7.96 -2.81
C LEU A 156 4.44 -8.07 -1.83
N LEU A 157 4.74 -6.99 -1.12
CA LEU A 157 5.88 -6.92 -0.20
C LEU A 157 5.76 -7.92 0.95
N LEU A 158 4.57 -8.03 1.55
CA LEU A 158 4.32 -8.95 2.65
C LEU A 158 4.37 -10.42 2.18
N SER A 159 3.88 -10.73 0.98
CA SER A 159 4.03 -12.06 0.37
C SER A 159 5.50 -12.42 0.17
N LEU A 160 6.32 -11.49 -0.35
CA LEU A 160 7.76 -11.69 -0.52
C LEU A 160 8.50 -11.89 0.81
N ALA A 161 8.02 -11.29 1.89
CA ALA A 161 8.55 -11.44 3.25
C ALA A 161 7.92 -12.61 4.04
N VAL A 162 7.17 -13.48 3.38
CA VAL A 162 6.57 -14.69 3.96
C VAL A 162 5.60 -14.38 5.11
N ALA A 163 4.88 -13.27 5.02
CA ALA A 163 3.77 -12.99 5.92
C ALA A 163 2.60 -13.95 5.63
N THR A 164 1.87 -14.34 6.67
CA THR A 164 0.69 -15.18 6.51
C THR A 164 -0.44 -14.41 5.83
N PRO A 165 -1.36 -15.09 5.12
CA PRO A 165 -2.54 -14.43 4.56
C PRO A 165 -3.36 -13.67 5.60
N GLU A 166 -3.41 -14.17 6.82
CA GLU A 166 -4.09 -13.55 7.96
C GLU A 166 -3.41 -12.25 8.41
N GLU A 167 -2.07 -12.20 8.44
CA GLU A 167 -1.30 -10.98 8.72
C GLU A 167 -1.53 -9.92 7.63
N ILE A 168 -1.52 -10.31 6.36
CA ILE A 168 -1.76 -9.42 5.22
C ILE A 168 -3.17 -8.84 5.30
N ALA A 169 -4.18 -9.68 5.54
CA ALA A 169 -5.56 -9.25 5.66
C ALA A 169 -5.80 -8.34 6.87
N ALA A 170 -5.17 -8.65 8.01
CA ALA A 170 -5.25 -7.83 9.21
C ALA A 170 -4.59 -6.45 8.98
N ASP A 171 -3.41 -6.42 8.32
CA ASP A 171 -2.79 -5.14 7.98
C ASP A 171 -3.68 -4.27 7.10
N TYR A 172 -4.28 -4.84 6.04
CA TYR A 172 -5.19 -4.08 5.18
C TYR A 172 -6.38 -3.53 5.96
N ALA A 173 -7.01 -4.35 6.80
CA ALA A 173 -8.18 -3.99 7.59
C ALA A 173 -7.93 -2.86 8.60
N LEU A 174 -6.69 -2.67 9.06
CA LEU A 174 -6.33 -1.52 9.92
C LEU A 174 -6.62 -0.17 9.28
N SER A 175 -6.67 -0.09 7.96
CA SER A 175 -7.02 1.17 7.27
C SER A 175 -8.45 1.60 7.54
N GLU A 176 -9.38 0.68 7.81
CA GLU A 176 -10.80 0.98 8.00
C GLU A 176 -11.03 2.07 9.05
N ALA A 177 -10.42 1.92 10.24
CA ALA A 177 -10.53 2.89 11.33
C ALA A 177 -9.89 4.25 11.00
N ARG A 178 -9.13 4.34 9.90
CA ARG A 178 -8.41 5.55 9.47
C ARG A 178 -9.11 6.28 8.33
N MET A 179 -10.12 5.67 7.69
CA MET A 179 -10.73 6.25 6.49
C MET A 179 -11.46 7.54 6.77
N THR A 180 -12.17 7.66 7.90
CA THR A 180 -12.88 8.91 8.20
C THR A 180 -11.95 10.13 8.26
N PRO A 181 -10.88 10.18 9.07
CA PRO A 181 -9.97 11.34 9.06
C PRO A 181 -9.25 11.49 7.70
N VAL A 182 -8.89 10.42 7.01
CA VAL A 182 -8.23 10.50 5.70
C VAL A 182 -9.14 11.13 4.66
N PHE A 183 -10.37 10.63 4.49
CA PHE A 183 -11.29 11.17 3.50
C PHE A 183 -11.78 12.57 3.85
N THR A 184 -11.93 12.89 5.14
CA THR A 184 -12.20 14.28 5.57
C THR A 184 -11.07 15.22 5.13
N ALA A 185 -9.82 14.84 5.33
CA ALA A 185 -8.66 15.62 4.90
C ALA A 185 -8.52 15.72 3.38
N LEU A 186 -9.09 14.77 2.62
CA LEU A 186 -9.17 14.79 1.15
C LEU A 186 -10.37 15.60 0.63
N GLY A 187 -11.28 16.07 1.49
CA GLY A 187 -12.52 16.72 1.08
C GLY A 187 -13.56 15.75 0.48
N ARG A 188 -13.49 14.47 0.83
CA ARG A 188 -14.24 13.35 0.25
C ARG A 188 -14.91 12.48 1.33
N ALA A 189 -15.36 13.10 2.43
CA ALA A 189 -15.86 12.40 3.62
C ALA A 189 -17.03 11.43 3.34
N GLU A 190 -17.86 11.73 2.34
CA GLU A 190 -19.00 10.92 1.90
C GLU A 190 -18.59 9.55 1.35
N GLU A 191 -17.39 9.40 0.84
CA GLU A 191 -16.91 8.14 0.26
C GLU A 191 -16.74 7.02 1.29
N VAL A 192 -16.58 7.35 2.56
CA VAL A 192 -16.54 6.35 3.65
C VAL A 192 -17.83 5.52 3.67
N ALA A 193 -18.98 6.18 3.53
CA ALA A 193 -20.27 5.50 3.51
C ALA A 193 -20.46 4.65 2.24
N GLN A 194 -19.97 5.12 1.11
CA GLN A 194 -20.07 4.42 -0.19
C GLN A 194 -19.21 3.15 -0.19
N LEU A 195 -17.97 3.22 0.31
CA LEU A 195 -17.11 2.05 0.50
C LEU A 195 -17.73 1.01 1.45
N ALA A 196 -18.27 1.48 2.58
CA ALA A 196 -18.97 0.59 3.50
C ALA A 196 -20.20 -0.07 2.85
N ALA A 197 -20.92 0.64 1.98
CA ALA A 197 -22.04 0.10 1.21
C ALA A 197 -21.57 -0.96 0.21
N ALA A 198 -20.45 -0.74 -0.49
CA ALA A 198 -19.88 -1.72 -1.41
C ALA A 198 -19.56 -3.05 -0.71
N TYR A 199 -18.98 -3.03 0.48
CA TYR A 199 -18.74 -4.26 1.25
C TYR A 199 -20.05 -4.95 1.67
N ARG A 200 -21.05 -4.18 2.12
CA ARG A 200 -22.36 -4.74 2.51
C ARG A 200 -23.09 -5.39 1.34
N SER A 201 -23.10 -4.75 0.16
CA SER A 201 -23.78 -5.28 -1.03
C SER A 201 -23.17 -6.60 -1.52
N HIS A 202 -21.88 -6.83 -1.23
CA HIS A 202 -21.19 -8.08 -1.53
C HIS A 202 -21.09 -9.05 -0.33
N ALA A 203 -21.83 -8.79 0.75
CA ALA A 203 -21.86 -9.59 1.98
C ALA A 203 -20.44 -9.94 2.50
N THR A 204 -19.55 -8.96 2.50
CA THR A 204 -18.13 -9.15 2.82
C THR A 204 -17.55 -8.02 3.69
N SER A 205 -16.25 -8.06 3.94
CA SER A 205 -15.51 -7.06 4.71
C SER A 205 -14.11 -6.85 4.13
N PRO A 206 -13.42 -5.73 4.46
CA PRO A 206 -12.04 -5.49 4.06
C PRO A 206 -11.10 -6.65 4.39
N TYR A 207 -11.21 -7.20 5.60
CA TYR A 207 -10.43 -8.34 6.04
C TYR A 207 -10.73 -9.60 5.22
N ALA A 208 -12.02 -9.93 5.04
CA ALA A 208 -12.42 -11.15 4.35
C ALA A 208 -12.00 -11.16 2.88
N GLU A 209 -12.15 -10.02 2.18
CA GLU A 209 -11.73 -9.93 0.78
C GLU A 209 -10.22 -9.97 0.63
N MET A 210 -9.48 -9.22 1.44
CA MET A 210 -8.02 -9.28 1.39
C MET A 210 -7.51 -10.69 1.72
N LEU A 211 -8.14 -11.39 2.67
CA LEU A 211 -7.78 -12.77 3.01
C LEU A 211 -7.96 -13.72 1.82
N LYS A 212 -9.06 -13.57 1.07
CA LYS A 212 -9.30 -14.37 -0.16
C LYS A 212 -8.21 -14.15 -1.20
N VAL A 213 -7.82 -12.88 -1.40
CA VAL A 213 -6.74 -12.53 -2.34
C VAL A 213 -5.41 -13.09 -1.84
N ALA A 214 -5.04 -12.83 -0.59
CA ALA A 214 -3.75 -13.20 -0.02
C ALA A 214 -3.51 -14.72 -0.01
N ARG A 215 -4.55 -15.53 0.25
CA ARG A 215 -4.46 -17.00 0.22
C ARG A 215 -4.14 -17.58 -1.16
N ARG A 216 -4.32 -16.81 -2.22
CA ARG A 216 -4.12 -17.25 -3.62
C ARG A 216 -2.99 -16.47 -4.32
N PHE A 217 -2.27 -15.64 -3.57
CA PHE A 217 -1.24 -14.77 -4.13
C PHE A 217 0.15 -15.21 -3.67
N ASP A 218 0.97 -15.62 -4.62
CA ASP A 218 2.42 -15.83 -4.44
C ASP A 218 3.14 -14.69 -5.16
N GLY A 219 3.66 -13.73 -4.41
CA GLY A 219 4.33 -12.55 -4.97
C GLY A 219 5.57 -12.88 -5.79
N ALA A 220 6.30 -13.95 -5.46
CA ALA A 220 7.49 -14.34 -6.21
C ALA A 220 7.12 -15.00 -7.55
N ALA A 221 6.17 -15.93 -7.52
CA ALA A 221 5.66 -16.56 -8.73
C ALA A 221 4.98 -15.52 -9.65
N TYR A 222 4.23 -14.58 -9.07
CA TYR A 222 3.60 -13.49 -9.80
C TYR A 222 4.62 -12.60 -10.52
N LEU A 223 5.66 -12.13 -9.82
CA LEU A 223 6.69 -11.29 -10.43
C LEU A 223 7.50 -12.04 -11.51
N ALA A 224 7.77 -13.33 -11.30
CA ALA A 224 8.42 -14.16 -12.30
C ALA A 224 7.56 -14.30 -13.56
N ALA A 225 6.25 -14.51 -13.42
CA ALA A 225 5.30 -14.55 -14.54
C ALA A 225 5.17 -13.19 -15.25
N ALA A 226 5.31 -12.07 -14.51
CA ALA A 226 5.36 -10.71 -15.07
C ALA A 226 6.72 -10.34 -15.70
N GLY A 227 7.68 -11.26 -15.77
CA GLY A 227 8.99 -11.06 -16.41
C GLY A 227 10.02 -10.34 -15.54
N VAL A 228 9.78 -10.13 -14.25
CA VAL A 228 10.75 -9.48 -13.36
C VAL A 228 11.94 -10.40 -13.11
N PRO A 229 13.19 -9.94 -13.30
CA PRO A 229 14.39 -10.75 -13.06
C PRO A 229 14.47 -11.28 -11.62
N GLY A 230 14.89 -12.52 -11.47
CA GLY A 230 15.07 -13.13 -10.13
C GLY A 230 16.01 -12.36 -9.21
N THR A 231 17.00 -11.65 -9.79
CA THR A 231 17.89 -10.73 -9.06
C THR A 231 17.14 -9.55 -8.45
N THR A 232 16.16 -8.98 -9.15
CA THR A 232 15.29 -7.91 -8.63
C THR A 232 14.42 -8.42 -7.49
N VAL A 233 13.83 -9.62 -7.63
CA VAL A 233 13.04 -10.26 -6.57
C VAL A 233 13.91 -10.52 -5.34
N ALA A 234 15.14 -11.00 -5.52
CA ALA A 234 16.10 -11.22 -4.43
C ALA A 234 16.47 -9.90 -3.72
N ALA A 235 16.76 -8.85 -4.49
CA ALA A 235 17.06 -7.52 -3.94
C ALA A 235 15.89 -6.95 -3.13
N LEU A 236 14.66 -7.12 -3.62
CA LEU A 236 13.46 -6.66 -2.92
C LEU A 236 13.22 -7.44 -1.61
N ARG A 237 13.43 -8.76 -1.64
CA ARG A 237 13.41 -9.60 -0.43
C ARG A 237 14.48 -9.21 0.58
N ALA A 238 15.72 -9.01 0.14
CA ALA A 238 16.82 -8.59 1.00
C ALA A 238 16.49 -7.26 1.69
N ARG A 239 15.97 -6.27 0.95
CA ARG A 239 15.51 -5.00 1.51
C ARG A 239 14.39 -5.22 2.53
N ALA A 240 13.37 -5.99 2.19
CA ALA A 240 12.23 -6.27 3.08
C ALA A 240 12.66 -6.92 4.39
N THR A 241 13.65 -7.80 4.35
CA THR A 241 14.11 -8.55 5.53
C THR A 241 15.31 -7.90 6.26
N GLY A 242 15.78 -6.74 5.78
CA GLY A 242 16.94 -6.05 6.37
C GLY A 242 18.27 -6.77 6.15
N GLN A 243 18.33 -7.70 5.19
CA GLN A 243 19.58 -8.40 4.85
C GLN A 243 20.46 -7.51 3.97
N PRO A 244 21.80 -7.62 4.08
CA PRO A 244 22.70 -6.93 3.17
C PRO A 244 22.42 -7.38 1.72
N ARG A 245 22.55 -6.44 0.79
CA ARG A 245 22.52 -6.76 -0.64
C ARG A 245 23.79 -7.55 -0.94
N GLY A 246 23.68 -8.77 -1.41
CA GLY A 246 24.79 -9.59 -1.88
C GLY A 246 25.41 -9.03 -3.17
#